data_4ac1503e497ff8ef1e2d0d37212b0f15
#
_entry.id   4ac1503e497ff8ef1e2d0d37212b0f15
#
_cell.length_a   1.000
_cell.length_b   1.000
_cell.length_c   1.000
_cell.angle_alpha   90.00
_cell.angle_beta   90.00
_cell.angle_gamma   90.00
#
_symmetry.space_group_name_H-M   'P 1'
#
loop_
_entity.id
_entity.type
_entity.pdbx_description
1 polymer ?
#
loop_
_entity_poly.entity_id
_entity_poly.type
_entity_poly.pdbx_seq_one_letter_code
_entity_poly.pdbx_strand_id
1 'polypeptide(L)'
;MAKKAATSHMNQTERVAGTIFFIVYLLVLPLLANKLFGIVEVLLGTKISDSLANIIYYYVLFAIVLLLFHSFLAHTTSRFLGGASRAMTTFCIGLLVFYGANELFYRVANVLFNSRTNLNDMTIAASINAAPRLKALIIVFLAPFVEEVLFRGLVFGCLREKSRVVAYVISCVLFAFMHVWTFALSSWDWSYLILMLQYLVPGLVFAWAFDHSGTLWTSILLHATVNALALWAIVG
;
A
#
# COMPACT_ATOMS: atom_id res chain seq x y z
N MET A 1 -1.69 -33.42 -3.46
CA MET A 1 -2.04 -32.73 -2.19
C MET A 1 -2.45 -31.30 -2.52
N ALA A 2 -3.72 -30.94 -2.36
CA ALA A 2 -4.19 -29.58 -2.57
C ALA A 2 -3.50 -28.64 -1.56
N LYS A 3 -2.73 -27.66 -2.05
CA LYS A 3 -2.12 -26.61 -1.22
C LYS A 3 -3.25 -25.90 -0.49
N LYS A 4 -3.32 -26.05 0.85
CA LYS A 4 -4.25 -25.30 1.69
C LYS A 4 -4.07 -23.81 1.35
N ALA A 5 -5.14 -23.20 0.83
CA ALA A 5 -5.13 -21.79 0.44
C ALA A 5 -4.69 -20.93 1.63
N ALA A 6 -3.96 -19.85 1.35
CA ALA A 6 -3.72 -18.82 2.35
C ALA A 6 -5.10 -18.23 2.72
N THR A 7 -5.70 -18.73 3.80
CA THR A 7 -6.94 -18.19 4.33
C THR A 7 -6.63 -16.92 5.08
N SER A 8 -7.51 -15.93 4.99
CA SER A 8 -7.47 -14.79 5.89
C SER A 8 -7.77 -15.33 7.29
N HIS A 9 -6.74 -15.48 8.13
CA HIS A 9 -6.92 -15.90 9.52
C HIS A 9 -7.48 -14.77 10.40
N MET A 10 -8.12 -13.78 9.78
CA MET A 10 -8.84 -12.72 10.48
C MET A 10 -10.09 -13.26 11.14
N ASN A 11 -10.32 -12.92 12.39
CA ASN A 11 -11.57 -13.20 13.09
C ASN A 11 -12.71 -12.32 12.52
N GLN A 12 -13.95 -12.63 12.90
CA GLN A 12 -15.11 -11.93 12.37
C GLN A 12 -15.12 -10.42 12.71
N THR A 13 -14.66 -10.05 13.90
CA THR A 13 -14.56 -8.64 14.32
C THR A 13 -13.56 -7.89 13.43
N GLU A 14 -12.36 -8.47 13.22
CA GLU A 14 -11.34 -7.89 12.34
C GLU A 14 -11.86 -7.72 10.91
N ARG A 15 -12.64 -8.68 10.39
CA ARG A 15 -13.22 -8.60 9.05
C ARG A 15 -14.26 -7.49 8.94
N VAL A 16 -15.21 -7.43 9.87
CA VAL A 16 -16.31 -6.45 9.82
C VAL A 16 -15.78 -5.03 10.09
N ALA A 17 -15.11 -4.83 11.22
CA ALA A 17 -14.57 -3.51 11.56
C ALA A 17 -13.49 -3.07 10.58
N GLY A 18 -12.64 -4.01 10.11
CA GLY A 18 -11.64 -3.76 9.07
C GLY A 18 -12.25 -3.34 7.74
N THR A 19 -13.38 -3.94 7.33
CA THR A 19 -14.07 -3.54 6.09
C THR A 19 -14.65 -2.14 6.21
N ILE A 20 -15.25 -1.80 7.35
CA ILE A 20 -15.75 -0.44 7.60
C ILE A 20 -14.58 0.55 7.57
N PHE A 21 -13.49 0.24 8.28
CA PHE A 21 -12.29 1.08 8.29
C PHE A 21 -11.67 1.22 6.90
N PHE A 22 -11.62 0.15 6.10
CA PHE A 22 -11.11 0.19 4.73
C PHE A 22 -11.91 1.14 3.84
N ILE A 23 -13.23 1.14 3.94
CA ILE A 23 -14.09 2.07 3.19
C ILE A 23 -13.80 3.52 3.61
N VAL A 24 -13.69 3.78 4.91
CA VAL A 24 -13.33 5.10 5.45
C VAL A 24 -11.93 5.52 4.97
N TYR A 25 -10.95 4.63 5.05
CA TYR A 25 -9.58 4.86 4.59
C TYR A 25 -9.51 5.19 3.09
N LEU A 26 -10.23 4.43 2.27
CA LEU A 26 -10.19 4.57 0.82
C LEU A 26 -10.94 5.81 0.31
N LEU A 27 -12.12 6.11 0.87
CA LEU A 27 -13.04 7.10 0.30
C LEU A 27 -13.18 8.36 1.14
N VAL A 28 -13.10 8.26 2.47
CA VAL A 28 -13.44 9.38 3.37
C VAL A 28 -12.19 10.14 3.80
N LEU A 29 -11.17 9.43 4.29
CA LEU A 29 -9.98 10.07 4.85
C LEU A 29 -9.23 10.94 3.83
N PRO A 30 -9.04 10.56 2.56
CA PRO A 30 -8.35 11.41 1.59
C PRO A 30 -9.05 12.76 1.35
N LEU A 31 -10.37 12.82 1.54
CA LEU A 31 -11.17 14.03 1.36
C LEU A 31 -11.27 14.91 2.62
N LEU A 32 -11.20 14.29 3.80
CA LEU A 32 -11.49 14.97 5.07
C LEU A 32 -10.24 15.24 5.91
N ALA A 33 -9.12 14.55 5.72
CA ALA A 33 -7.94 14.68 6.58
C ALA A 33 -7.47 16.13 6.72
N ASN A 34 -7.32 16.86 5.62
CA ASN A 34 -6.89 18.26 5.65
C ASN A 34 -7.90 19.17 6.37
N LYS A 35 -9.20 18.90 6.23
CA LYS A 35 -10.25 19.67 6.94
C LYS A 35 -10.21 19.41 8.44
N LEU A 36 -9.99 18.15 8.84
CA LEU A 36 -9.84 17.78 10.25
C LEU A 36 -8.62 18.47 10.89
N PHE A 37 -7.47 18.49 10.19
CA PHE A 37 -6.32 19.25 10.68
C PHE A 37 -6.58 20.75 10.78
N GLY A 38 -7.30 21.34 9.81
CA GLY A 38 -7.72 22.74 9.88
C GLY A 38 -8.60 23.06 11.10
N ILE A 39 -9.51 22.15 11.48
CA ILE A 39 -10.32 22.31 12.71
C ILE A 39 -9.41 22.25 13.95
N VAL A 40 -8.46 21.31 14.00
CA VAL A 40 -7.50 21.18 15.11
C VAL A 40 -6.64 22.43 15.25
N GLU A 41 -6.17 23.02 14.15
CA GLU A 41 -5.41 24.28 14.13
C GLU A 41 -6.20 25.42 14.75
N VAL A 42 -7.49 25.54 14.41
CA VAL A 42 -8.37 26.58 14.97
C VAL A 42 -8.55 26.35 16.47
N LEU A 43 -8.76 25.11 16.91
CA LEU A 43 -8.94 24.80 18.34
C LEU A 43 -7.69 25.04 19.18
N LEU A 44 -6.51 24.76 18.61
CA LEU A 44 -5.22 24.95 19.30
C LEU A 44 -4.66 26.38 19.18
N GLY A 45 -5.23 27.21 18.31
CA GLY A 45 -4.72 28.55 18.02
C GLY A 45 -3.32 28.58 17.37
N THR A 46 -2.91 27.48 16.74
CA THR A 46 -1.56 27.35 16.14
C THR A 46 -1.62 26.58 14.81
N LYS A 47 -0.68 26.90 13.91
CA LYS A 47 -0.53 26.21 12.64
C LYS A 47 0.27 24.91 12.79
N ILE A 48 -0.20 23.85 12.16
CA ILE A 48 0.46 22.56 12.07
C ILE A 48 1.15 22.50 10.70
N SER A 49 2.45 22.27 10.66
CA SER A 49 3.14 22.11 9.37
C SER A 49 2.63 20.86 8.63
N ASP A 50 2.59 20.90 7.30
CA ASP A 50 2.15 19.78 6.46
C ASP A 50 2.94 18.48 6.76
N SER A 51 4.24 18.61 7.07
CA SER A 51 5.07 17.48 7.44
C SER A 51 4.63 16.86 8.76
N LEU A 52 4.29 17.69 9.76
CA LEU A 52 3.80 17.21 11.06
C LEU A 52 2.39 16.62 10.92
N ALA A 53 1.51 17.25 10.16
CA ALA A 53 0.17 16.72 9.89
C ALA A 53 0.24 15.34 9.23
N ASN A 54 1.10 15.18 8.21
CA ASN A 54 1.29 13.91 7.51
C ASN A 54 1.82 12.81 8.45
N ILE A 55 2.83 13.10 9.29
CA ILE A 55 3.36 12.07 10.19
C ILE A 55 2.33 11.66 11.23
N ILE A 56 1.58 12.61 11.81
CA ILE A 56 0.49 12.33 12.75
C ILE A 56 -0.55 11.44 12.06
N TYR A 57 -0.97 11.80 10.84
CA TYR A 57 -1.95 11.03 10.06
C TYR A 57 -1.53 9.57 9.89
N TYR A 58 -0.29 9.32 9.43
CA TYR A 58 0.18 7.95 9.21
C TYR A 58 0.43 7.18 10.51
N TYR A 59 0.86 7.85 11.60
CA TYR A 59 0.95 7.20 12.92
C TYR A 59 -0.42 6.79 13.46
N VAL A 60 -1.43 7.64 13.30
CA VAL A 60 -2.81 7.32 13.71
C VAL A 60 -3.33 6.14 12.89
N LEU A 61 -3.15 6.12 11.57
CA LEU A 61 -3.52 4.99 10.72
C LEU A 61 -2.81 3.71 11.15
N PHE A 62 -1.50 3.78 11.36
CA PHE A 62 -0.69 2.65 11.82
C PHE A 62 -1.19 2.11 13.15
N ALA A 63 -1.46 2.98 14.13
CA ALA A 63 -1.98 2.58 15.43
C ALA A 63 -3.36 1.93 15.33
N ILE A 64 -4.27 2.50 14.53
CA ILE A 64 -5.59 1.91 14.28
C ILE A 64 -5.45 0.52 13.66
N VAL A 65 -4.60 0.37 12.64
CA VAL A 65 -4.38 -0.91 11.96
C VAL A 65 -3.77 -1.95 12.91
N LEU A 66 -2.79 -1.57 13.73
CA LEU A 66 -2.21 -2.46 14.75
C LEU A 66 -3.25 -2.95 15.74
N LEU A 67 -4.09 -2.06 16.27
CA LEU A 67 -5.12 -2.40 17.25
C LEU A 67 -6.23 -3.23 16.61
N LEU A 68 -6.67 -2.84 15.42
CA LEU A 68 -7.80 -3.48 14.74
C LEU A 68 -7.47 -4.89 14.25
N PHE A 69 -6.24 -5.12 13.76
CA PHE A 69 -5.80 -6.38 13.16
C PHE A 69 -4.77 -7.14 14.01
N HIS A 70 -4.74 -6.89 15.33
CA HIS A 70 -3.71 -7.45 16.22
C HIS A 70 -3.64 -8.98 16.18
N SER A 71 -4.79 -9.67 16.13
CA SER A 71 -4.87 -11.12 16.11
C SER A 71 -4.34 -11.69 14.78
N PHE A 72 -4.75 -11.11 13.67
CA PHE A 72 -4.23 -11.44 12.35
C PHE A 72 -2.71 -11.16 12.24
N LEU A 73 -2.24 -10.04 12.76
CA LEU A 73 -0.81 -9.69 12.76
C LEU A 73 0.01 -10.67 13.59
N ALA A 74 -0.47 -11.09 14.76
CA ALA A 74 0.18 -12.11 15.58
C ALA A 74 0.29 -13.44 14.83
N HIS A 75 -0.81 -13.86 14.16
CA HIS A 75 -0.82 -15.08 13.36
C HIS A 75 0.17 -15.03 12.19
N THR A 76 0.16 -13.95 11.41
CA THR A 76 1.07 -13.81 10.25
C THR A 76 2.53 -13.71 10.67
N THR A 77 2.82 -13.13 11.85
CA THR A 77 4.17 -13.10 12.45
C THR A 77 4.66 -14.51 12.82
N SER A 78 3.84 -15.32 13.49
CA SER A 78 4.17 -16.71 13.77
C SER A 78 4.47 -17.50 12.49
N ARG A 79 3.70 -17.28 11.43
CA ARG A 79 3.93 -17.91 10.13
C ARG A 79 5.23 -17.44 9.46
N PHE A 80 5.57 -16.18 9.60
CA PHE A 80 6.84 -15.64 9.11
C PHE A 80 8.03 -16.32 9.79
N LEU A 81 8.00 -16.38 11.12
CA LEU A 81 9.07 -17.01 11.91
C LEU A 81 9.20 -18.51 11.62
N GLY A 82 8.09 -19.22 11.47
CA GLY A 82 8.09 -20.66 11.12
C GLY A 82 8.42 -20.96 9.67
N GLY A 83 8.39 -19.96 8.76
CA GLY A 83 8.61 -20.12 7.33
C GLY A 83 9.58 -19.12 6.73
N ALA A 84 10.55 -18.64 7.49
CA ALA A 84 11.48 -17.56 7.11
C ALA A 84 12.22 -17.82 5.79
N SER A 85 12.69 -19.05 5.55
CA SER A 85 13.36 -19.42 4.30
C SER A 85 12.45 -19.22 3.07
N ARG A 86 11.19 -19.69 3.16
CA ARG A 86 10.21 -19.49 2.09
C ARG A 86 9.86 -18.02 1.90
N ALA A 87 9.71 -17.28 2.99
CA ALA A 87 9.45 -15.84 2.94
C ALA A 87 10.59 -15.11 2.23
N MET A 88 11.84 -15.40 2.57
CA MET A 88 13.02 -14.81 1.96
C MET A 88 13.17 -15.18 0.47
N THR A 89 12.99 -16.45 0.11
CA THR A 89 13.00 -16.86 -1.30
C THR A 89 11.92 -16.13 -2.11
N THR A 90 10.70 -16.03 -1.54
CA THR A 90 9.60 -15.31 -2.19
C THR A 90 9.91 -13.81 -2.31
N PHE A 91 10.52 -13.21 -1.31
CA PHE A 91 10.96 -11.82 -1.33
C PHE A 91 11.97 -11.58 -2.47
N CYS A 92 13.04 -12.39 -2.56
CA CYS A 92 14.07 -12.26 -3.60
C CYS A 92 13.48 -12.41 -5.01
N ILE A 93 12.64 -13.44 -5.22
CA ILE A 93 11.97 -13.65 -6.51
C ILE A 93 11.02 -12.47 -6.80
N GLY A 94 10.25 -12.04 -5.81
CA GLY A 94 9.35 -10.90 -5.93
C GLY A 94 10.05 -9.62 -6.34
N LEU A 95 11.23 -9.34 -5.78
CA LEU A 95 12.03 -8.18 -6.12
C LEU A 95 12.53 -8.24 -7.59
N LEU A 96 13.02 -9.38 -8.02
CA LEU A 96 13.44 -9.58 -9.42
C LEU A 96 12.28 -9.44 -10.40
N VAL A 97 11.13 -10.07 -10.08
CA VAL A 97 9.92 -9.99 -10.91
C VAL A 97 9.38 -8.57 -10.94
N PHE A 98 9.39 -7.86 -9.80
CA PHE A 98 8.96 -6.47 -9.74
C PHE A 98 9.75 -5.58 -10.69
N TYR A 99 11.08 -5.57 -10.59
CA TYR A 99 11.91 -4.70 -11.44
C TYR A 99 11.86 -5.13 -12.91
N GLY A 100 11.88 -6.41 -13.23
CA GLY A 100 11.75 -6.89 -14.59
C GLY A 100 10.41 -6.54 -15.24
N ALA A 101 9.31 -6.76 -14.54
CA ALA A 101 7.97 -6.43 -15.03
C ALA A 101 7.72 -4.92 -15.11
N ASN A 102 8.23 -4.16 -14.14
CA ASN A 102 8.10 -2.71 -14.11
C ASN A 102 8.88 -2.05 -15.24
N GLU A 103 10.12 -2.49 -15.50
CA GLU A 103 10.91 -2.01 -16.65
C GLU A 103 10.21 -2.33 -17.99
N LEU A 104 9.69 -3.56 -18.13
CA LEU A 104 8.92 -3.94 -19.31
C LEU A 104 7.69 -3.05 -19.49
N PHE A 105 6.95 -2.81 -18.41
CA PHE A 105 5.78 -1.93 -18.42
C PHE A 105 6.15 -0.52 -18.90
N TYR A 106 7.21 0.09 -18.34
CA TYR A 106 7.63 1.44 -18.74
C TYR A 106 8.15 1.52 -20.17
N ARG A 107 8.80 0.47 -20.67
CA ARG A 107 9.18 0.40 -22.11
C ARG A 107 7.95 0.41 -23.01
N VAL A 108 6.97 -0.43 -22.69
CA VAL A 108 5.69 -0.49 -23.44
C VAL A 108 4.95 0.84 -23.33
N ALA A 109 4.81 1.41 -22.14
CA ALA A 109 4.16 2.69 -21.93
C ALA A 109 4.86 3.83 -22.68
N ASN A 110 6.19 3.85 -22.72
CA ASN A 110 6.93 4.84 -23.48
C ASN A 110 6.68 4.74 -24.99
N VAL A 111 6.59 3.53 -25.53
CA VAL A 111 6.27 3.31 -26.95
C VAL A 111 4.84 3.74 -27.28
N LEU A 112 3.88 3.45 -26.41
CA LEU A 112 2.45 3.73 -26.66
C LEU A 112 2.05 5.17 -26.35
N PHE A 113 2.62 5.77 -25.29
CA PHE A 113 2.16 7.05 -24.75
C PHE A 113 3.24 8.13 -24.72
N ASN A 114 4.46 7.81 -25.14
CA ASN A 114 5.63 8.71 -25.07
C ASN A 114 5.85 9.31 -23.65
N SER A 115 5.58 8.52 -22.62
CA SER A 115 5.67 8.96 -21.23
C SER A 115 6.29 7.87 -20.34
N ARG A 116 7.22 8.29 -19.46
CA ARG A 116 7.84 7.44 -18.41
C ARG A 116 7.59 7.99 -17.00
N THR A 117 6.72 8.97 -16.85
CA THR A 117 6.48 9.60 -15.56
C THR A 117 5.66 8.70 -14.65
N ASN A 118 6.09 8.59 -13.36
CA ASN A 118 5.36 7.91 -12.30
C ASN A 118 4.80 8.95 -11.34
N LEU A 119 3.49 8.95 -11.10
CA LEU A 119 2.83 9.90 -10.18
C LEU A 119 3.36 9.79 -8.76
N ASN A 120 3.63 8.58 -8.28
CA ASN A 120 4.16 8.38 -6.93
C ASN A 120 5.55 9.03 -6.80
N ASP A 121 6.45 8.79 -7.76
CA ASP A 121 7.81 9.33 -7.74
C ASP A 121 7.80 10.85 -7.83
N MET A 122 6.91 11.43 -8.65
CA MET A 122 6.71 12.88 -8.73
C MET A 122 6.23 13.48 -7.41
N THR A 123 5.28 12.82 -6.75
CA THR A 123 4.75 13.28 -5.45
C THR A 123 5.82 13.20 -4.36
N ILE A 124 6.60 12.12 -4.34
CA ILE A 124 7.74 11.96 -3.42
C ILE A 124 8.77 13.06 -3.68
N ALA A 125 9.21 13.24 -4.92
CA ALA A 125 10.20 14.24 -5.30
C ALA A 125 9.78 15.66 -4.92
N ALA A 126 8.51 16.02 -5.14
CA ALA A 126 7.96 17.33 -4.79
C ALA A 126 7.93 17.61 -3.28
N SER A 127 7.79 16.58 -2.44
CA SER A 127 7.55 16.74 -1.00
C SER A 127 8.73 16.39 -0.10
N ILE A 128 9.75 15.69 -0.61
CA ILE A 128 10.82 15.12 0.21
C ILE A 128 11.71 16.18 0.89
N ASN A 129 11.96 17.29 0.21
CA ASN A 129 12.89 18.33 0.67
C ASN A 129 12.43 19.03 1.97
N ALA A 130 11.12 19.07 2.24
CA ALA A 130 10.59 19.77 3.42
C ALA A 130 10.90 19.04 4.75
N ALA A 131 10.92 17.69 4.75
CA ALA A 131 11.18 16.88 5.93
C ALA A 131 11.64 15.46 5.54
N PRO A 132 12.89 15.29 5.02
CA PRO A 132 13.30 14.04 4.37
C PRO A 132 13.22 12.81 5.29
N ARG A 133 13.62 12.94 6.56
CA ARG A 133 13.57 11.82 7.52
C ARG A 133 12.14 11.37 7.85
N LEU A 134 11.24 12.33 8.05
CA LEU A 134 9.83 12.03 8.34
C LEU A 134 9.14 11.42 7.12
N LYS A 135 9.40 11.96 5.94
CA LYS A 135 8.87 11.43 4.69
C LYS A 135 9.40 10.02 4.40
N ALA A 136 10.70 9.78 4.62
CA ALA A 136 11.26 8.44 4.46
C ALA A 136 10.60 7.42 5.40
N LEU A 137 10.34 7.77 6.66
CA LEU A 137 9.64 6.90 7.61
C LEU A 137 8.23 6.56 7.13
N ILE A 138 7.50 7.54 6.62
CA ILE A 138 6.16 7.33 6.07
C ILE A 138 6.22 6.41 4.85
N ILE A 139 7.03 6.77 3.84
CA ILE A 139 7.06 6.13 2.53
C ILE A 139 7.58 4.69 2.63
N VAL A 140 8.62 4.47 3.45
CA VAL A 140 9.28 3.17 3.53
C VAL A 140 8.63 2.23 4.52
N PHE A 141 8.02 2.74 5.59
CA PHE A 141 7.52 1.88 6.66
C PHE A 141 6.02 2.03 6.93
N LEU A 142 5.55 3.24 7.28
CA LEU A 142 4.18 3.40 7.78
C LEU A 142 3.13 3.14 6.70
N ALA A 143 3.29 3.74 5.52
CA ALA A 143 2.36 3.56 4.41
C ALA A 143 2.34 2.11 3.90
N PRO A 144 3.48 1.48 3.54
CA PRO A 144 3.50 0.08 3.14
C PRO A 144 2.85 -0.87 4.16
N PHE A 145 3.09 -0.66 5.45
CA PHE A 145 2.47 -1.49 6.49
C PHE A 145 0.95 -1.38 6.47
N VAL A 146 0.41 -0.16 6.52
CA VAL A 146 -1.04 0.09 6.51
C VAL A 146 -1.67 -0.47 5.23
N GLU A 147 -1.06 -0.19 4.09
CA GLU A 147 -1.56 -0.63 2.79
C GLU A 147 -1.57 -2.15 2.65
N GLU A 148 -0.49 -2.83 3.02
CA GLU A 148 -0.44 -4.28 2.90
C GLU A 148 -1.43 -4.99 3.84
N VAL A 149 -1.62 -4.49 5.07
CA VAL A 149 -2.64 -5.03 5.97
C VAL A 149 -4.04 -4.90 5.36
N LEU A 150 -4.35 -3.75 4.80
CA LEU A 150 -5.67 -3.48 4.23
C LEU A 150 -5.90 -4.18 2.89
N PHE A 151 -4.97 -4.06 1.94
CA PHE A 151 -5.18 -4.63 0.60
C PHE A 151 -4.88 -6.12 0.52
N ARG A 152 -3.84 -6.62 1.19
CA ARG A 152 -3.45 -8.04 1.12
C ARG A 152 -4.01 -8.84 2.29
N GLY A 153 -3.91 -8.32 3.50
CA GLY A 153 -4.48 -8.97 4.66
C GLY A 153 -6.01 -9.07 4.57
N LEU A 154 -6.68 -7.93 4.46
CA LEU A 154 -8.15 -7.88 4.49
C LEU A 154 -8.76 -8.20 3.13
N VAL A 155 -8.58 -7.34 2.11
CA VAL A 155 -9.29 -7.46 0.83
C VAL A 155 -8.92 -8.77 0.13
N PHE A 156 -7.63 -8.97 -0.17
CA PHE A 156 -7.17 -10.17 -0.84
C PHE A 156 -7.46 -11.43 0.00
N GLY A 157 -7.13 -11.40 1.30
CA GLY A 157 -7.31 -12.54 2.18
C GLY A 157 -8.76 -13.02 2.27
N CYS A 158 -9.73 -12.10 2.44
CA CYS A 158 -11.14 -12.44 2.48
C CYS A 158 -11.67 -12.97 1.12
N LEU A 159 -11.26 -12.35 0.02
CA LEU A 159 -11.70 -12.77 -1.32
C LEU A 159 -11.04 -14.09 -1.75
N ARG A 160 -9.80 -14.34 -1.29
CA ARG A 160 -9.03 -15.55 -1.60
C ARG A 160 -9.69 -16.82 -1.12
N GLU A 161 -10.48 -16.74 -0.04
CA GLU A 161 -11.29 -17.86 0.47
C GLU A 161 -12.37 -18.30 -0.54
N LYS A 162 -12.86 -17.37 -1.38
CA LYS A 162 -13.91 -17.64 -2.37
C LYS A 162 -13.33 -17.91 -3.76
N SER A 163 -12.42 -17.04 -4.22
CA SER A 163 -11.81 -17.16 -5.55
C SER A 163 -10.44 -16.47 -5.58
N ARG A 164 -9.44 -17.24 -6.06
CA ARG A 164 -8.08 -16.71 -6.24
C ARG A 164 -8.04 -15.59 -7.27
N VAL A 165 -8.70 -15.77 -8.40
CA VAL A 165 -8.73 -14.78 -9.49
C VAL A 165 -9.39 -13.49 -9.03
N VAL A 166 -10.55 -13.57 -8.37
CA VAL A 166 -11.26 -12.41 -7.85
C VAL A 166 -10.40 -11.66 -6.81
N ALA A 167 -9.70 -12.38 -5.93
CA ALA A 167 -8.81 -11.77 -4.96
C ALA A 167 -7.70 -10.94 -5.62
N TYR A 168 -7.02 -11.50 -6.64
CA TYR A 168 -6.00 -10.77 -7.38
C TYR A 168 -6.58 -9.53 -8.08
N VAL A 169 -7.64 -9.71 -8.85
CA VAL A 169 -8.23 -8.61 -9.64
C VAL A 169 -8.70 -7.48 -8.73
N ILE A 170 -9.54 -7.79 -7.74
CA ILE A 170 -10.13 -6.75 -6.88
C ILE A 170 -9.08 -6.06 -6.01
N SER A 171 -8.16 -6.83 -5.39
CA SER A 171 -7.09 -6.22 -4.57
C SER A 171 -6.18 -5.31 -5.39
N CYS A 172 -5.80 -5.72 -6.62
CA CYS A 172 -4.95 -4.91 -7.49
C CYS A 172 -5.66 -3.66 -8.01
N VAL A 173 -6.93 -3.80 -8.43
CA VAL A 173 -7.71 -2.66 -8.92
C VAL A 173 -7.95 -1.63 -7.82
N LEU A 174 -8.34 -2.07 -6.62
CA LEU A 174 -8.54 -1.15 -5.48
C LEU A 174 -7.24 -0.50 -5.03
N PHE A 175 -6.11 -1.22 -5.05
CA PHE A 175 -4.79 -0.68 -4.77
C PHE A 175 -4.40 0.41 -5.77
N ALA A 176 -4.55 0.13 -7.06
CA ALA A 176 -4.29 1.10 -8.11
C ALA A 176 -5.23 2.33 -8.04
N PHE A 177 -6.52 2.09 -7.78
CA PHE A 177 -7.52 3.13 -7.62
C PHE A 177 -7.17 4.08 -6.48
N MET A 178 -6.78 3.57 -5.32
CA MET A 178 -6.38 4.39 -4.16
C MET A 178 -5.29 5.42 -4.52
N HIS A 179 -4.35 5.07 -5.37
CA HIS A 179 -3.23 5.95 -5.73
C HIS A 179 -3.59 7.06 -6.72
N VAL A 180 -4.73 6.97 -7.39
CA VAL A 180 -5.02 7.84 -8.54
C VAL A 180 -6.33 8.62 -8.42
N TRP A 181 -7.35 8.08 -7.75
CA TRP A 181 -8.70 8.65 -7.78
C TRP A 181 -8.80 10.07 -7.23
N THR A 182 -8.01 10.41 -6.21
CA THR A 182 -8.00 11.77 -5.64
C THR A 182 -7.42 12.79 -6.61
N PHE A 183 -6.42 12.41 -7.43
CA PHE A 183 -5.89 13.27 -8.49
C PHE A 183 -6.93 13.49 -9.60
N ALA A 184 -7.60 12.43 -10.04
CA ALA A 184 -8.68 12.53 -11.02
C ALA A 184 -9.81 13.42 -10.53
N LEU A 185 -10.19 13.30 -9.26
CA LEU A 185 -11.24 14.11 -8.65
C LEU A 185 -10.82 15.59 -8.49
N SER A 186 -9.61 15.85 -8.01
CA SER A 186 -9.14 17.22 -7.74
C SER A 186 -8.94 18.04 -9.01
N SER A 187 -8.55 17.40 -10.11
CA SER A 187 -8.35 18.04 -11.42
C SER A 187 -9.58 18.00 -12.31
N TRP A 188 -10.66 17.30 -11.92
CA TRP A 188 -11.82 16.99 -12.76
C TRP A 188 -11.45 16.36 -14.11
N ASP A 189 -10.30 15.69 -14.15
CA ASP A 189 -9.78 15.01 -15.34
C ASP A 189 -9.69 13.50 -15.11
N TRP A 190 -10.68 12.77 -15.63
CA TRP A 190 -10.79 11.33 -15.48
C TRP A 190 -9.76 10.55 -16.30
N SER A 191 -9.01 11.23 -17.21
CA SER A 191 -7.90 10.61 -17.93
C SER A 191 -6.78 10.13 -17.00
N TYR A 192 -6.66 10.74 -15.80
CA TYR A 192 -5.75 10.26 -14.76
C TYR A 192 -6.00 8.79 -14.36
N LEU A 193 -7.21 8.26 -14.54
CA LEU A 193 -7.47 6.85 -14.22
C LEU A 193 -6.65 5.88 -15.07
N ILE A 194 -6.17 6.28 -16.26
CA ILE A 194 -5.26 5.45 -17.05
C ILE A 194 -3.94 5.19 -16.30
N LEU A 195 -3.55 6.08 -15.41
CA LEU A 195 -2.35 5.95 -14.59
C LEU A 195 -2.47 4.84 -13.55
N MET A 196 -3.67 4.29 -13.32
CA MET A 196 -3.84 3.06 -12.54
C MET A 196 -3.00 1.92 -13.08
N LEU A 197 -2.73 1.90 -14.38
CA LEU A 197 -1.91 0.86 -15.02
C LEU A 197 -0.50 0.77 -14.41
N GLN A 198 0.07 1.89 -13.93
CA GLN A 198 1.39 1.94 -13.28
C GLN A 198 1.41 1.14 -11.96
N TYR A 199 0.26 1.01 -11.30
CA TYR A 199 0.11 0.33 -10.02
C TYR A 199 -0.30 -1.14 -10.15
N LEU A 200 -0.54 -1.63 -11.38
CA LEU A 200 -0.89 -3.05 -11.59
C LEU A 200 0.29 -3.97 -11.30
N VAL A 201 1.50 -3.61 -11.73
CA VAL A 201 2.71 -4.42 -11.47
C VAL A 201 2.96 -4.55 -9.97
N PRO A 202 3.10 -3.44 -9.19
CA PRO A 202 3.25 -3.55 -7.74
C PRO A 202 2.04 -4.26 -7.09
N GLY A 203 0.82 -3.96 -7.53
CA GLY A 203 -0.39 -4.60 -7.04
C GLY A 203 -0.35 -6.13 -7.14
N LEU A 204 0.01 -6.64 -8.32
CA LEU A 204 0.10 -8.07 -8.59
C LEU A 204 1.26 -8.74 -7.84
N VAL A 205 2.44 -8.13 -7.85
CA VAL A 205 3.65 -8.72 -7.24
C VAL A 205 3.51 -8.80 -5.73
N PHE A 206 2.98 -7.78 -5.06
CA PHE A 206 2.77 -7.80 -3.62
C PHE A 206 1.67 -8.80 -3.21
N ALA A 207 0.58 -8.90 -3.98
CA ALA A 207 -0.45 -9.92 -3.77
C ALA A 207 0.12 -11.34 -3.97
N TRP A 208 0.96 -11.55 -4.99
CA TRP A 208 1.64 -12.82 -5.20
C TRP A 208 2.60 -13.15 -4.05
N ALA A 209 3.36 -12.18 -3.57
CA ALA A 209 4.28 -12.38 -2.46
C ALA A 209 3.55 -12.85 -1.19
N PHE A 210 2.40 -12.24 -0.87
CA PHE A 210 1.54 -12.67 0.22
C PHE A 210 0.98 -14.09 0.00
N ASP A 211 0.37 -14.35 -1.16
CA ASP A 211 -0.27 -15.64 -1.48
C ASP A 211 0.76 -16.79 -1.54
N HIS A 212 1.94 -16.53 -2.06
CA HIS A 212 2.99 -17.54 -2.22
C HIS A 212 3.74 -17.82 -0.92
N SER A 213 4.17 -16.79 -0.18
CA SER A 213 4.87 -16.98 1.09
C SER A 213 3.94 -17.46 2.21
N GLY A 214 2.67 -17.06 2.17
CA GLY A 214 1.67 -17.32 3.19
C GLY A 214 1.81 -16.45 4.43
N THR A 215 2.60 -15.38 4.36
CA THR A 215 2.76 -14.38 5.42
C THR A 215 2.72 -12.97 4.87
N LEU A 216 2.07 -12.07 5.57
CA LEU A 216 1.96 -10.66 5.18
C LEU A 216 3.32 -9.94 5.23
N TRP A 217 4.21 -10.36 6.11
CA TRP A 217 5.52 -9.73 6.27
C TRP A 217 6.37 -9.75 4.99
N THR A 218 6.24 -10.79 4.16
CA THR A 218 6.94 -10.85 2.86
C THR A 218 6.48 -9.72 1.93
N SER A 219 5.18 -9.46 1.88
CA SER A 219 4.62 -8.39 1.07
C SER A 219 5.01 -7.00 1.63
N ILE A 220 4.93 -6.80 2.95
CA ILE A 220 5.35 -5.56 3.61
C ILE A 220 6.84 -5.28 3.34
N LEU A 221 7.71 -6.27 3.54
CA LEU A 221 9.15 -6.10 3.32
C LEU A 221 9.47 -5.80 1.85
N LEU A 222 8.80 -6.48 0.93
CA LEU A 222 8.97 -6.24 -0.51
C LEU A 222 8.54 -4.83 -0.89
N HIS A 223 7.37 -4.39 -0.45
CA HIS A 223 6.84 -3.05 -0.69
C HIS A 223 7.77 -1.97 -0.08
N ALA A 224 8.14 -2.14 1.18
CA ALA A 224 9.07 -1.25 1.87
C ALA A 224 10.42 -1.14 1.13
N THR A 225 10.97 -2.26 0.65
CA THR A 225 12.23 -2.28 -0.09
C THR A 225 12.12 -1.57 -1.43
N VAL A 226 11.04 -1.81 -2.18
CA VAL A 226 10.78 -1.11 -3.45
C VAL A 226 10.70 0.40 -3.23
N ASN A 227 9.95 0.83 -2.21
CA ASN A 227 9.84 2.25 -1.88
C ASN A 227 11.16 2.85 -1.39
N ALA A 228 11.96 2.11 -0.61
CA ALA A 228 13.29 2.57 -0.17
C ALA A 228 14.25 2.76 -1.34
N LEU A 229 14.26 1.83 -2.31
CA LEU A 229 15.10 1.92 -3.50
C LEU A 229 14.64 3.05 -4.44
N ALA A 230 13.33 3.24 -4.61
CA ALA A 230 12.78 4.36 -5.37
C ALA A 230 13.15 5.71 -4.70
N LEU A 231 12.98 5.81 -3.38
CA LEU A 231 13.37 7.00 -2.63
C LEU A 231 14.87 7.29 -2.75
N TRP A 232 15.71 6.27 -2.62
CA TRP A 232 17.15 6.42 -2.79
C TRP A 232 17.52 6.91 -4.20
N ALA A 233 16.88 6.41 -5.23
CA ALA A 233 17.10 6.87 -6.62
C ALA A 233 16.65 8.33 -6.86
N ILE A 234 15.73 8.87 -6.05
CA ILE A 234 15.25 10.25 -6.16
C ILE A 234 16.19 11.23 -5.40
N VAL A 235 16.78 10.79 -4.27
CA VAL A 235 17.51 11.66 -3.34
C VAL A 235 19.02 11.50 -3.45
N GLY A 236 19.52 10.33 -3.92
CA GLY A 236 20.94 9.99 -4.10
C GLY A 236 21.44 10.45 -5.43
#